data_e11812feec7494eadfb580b422cae603
#
_entry.id   e11812feec7494eadfb580b422cae603
#
_cell.length_a   1.000
_cell.length_b   1.000
_cell.length_c   1.000
_cell.angle_alpha   90.00
_cell.angle_beta   90.00
_cell.angle_gamma   90.00
#
_symmetry.space_group_name_H-M   'P 1'
#
loop_
_entity.id
_entity.type
_entity.pdbx_description
1 polymer ?
#
loop_
_entity_poly.entity_id
_entity_poly.type
_entity_poly.pdbx_seq_one_letter_code
_entity_poly.pdbx_strand_id
1 'polypeptide(L)'
;MKYVSIDTETSGLDEDRQLLSIGVIFEDTEKKLSFEEIPKFNAIVLQQKITGSPRALTMNENIIKLMGEYLDGDNDRKFFLSETTGYKFYYEDDVVKKLYSFLYDLYYPNTEPIKGFKNFNGGEIVVSGNTKPLLINVAGKNFGTFDLPSLKKLPWWKKLITVRQRIIDPSILFVDWKNDEMLPSLKECKERGNINGIVTHDAIEDAWDVIQVLRNFY
;
A
#
# COMPACT_ATOMS: atom_id res chain seq x y z
N MET A 1 -2.58 1.29 19.73
CA MET A 1 -3.37 1.90 18.61
C MET A 1 -3.16 1.05 17.36
N LYS A 2 -4.22 0.87 16.53
CA LYS A 2 -4.08 0.20 15.23
C LYS A 2 -4.07 1.23 14.11
N TYR A 3 -3.14 1.09 13.18
CA TYR A 3 -3.07 1.90 11.96
C TYR A 3 -2.52 1.09 10.78
N VAL A 4 -2.64 1.64 9.60
CA VAL A 4 -2.14 1.02 8.36
C VAL A 4 -1.09 1.94 7.76
N SER A 5 0.12 1.46 7.55
CA SER A 5 1.12 2.17 6.74
C SER A 5 0.89 1.82 5.28
N ILE A 6 0.77 2.84 4.43
CA ILE A 6 0.51 2.68 3.00
C ILE A 6 1.51 3.52 2.22
N ASP A 7 2.10 2.90 1.21
CA ASP A 7 2.89 3.55 0.19
C ASP A 7 2.51 3.00 -1.19
N THR A 8 2.74 3.79 -2.24
CA THR A 8 2.37 3.41 -3.62
C THR A 8 3.44 3.79 -4.62
N GLU A 9 3.69 2.91 -5.58
CA GLU A 9 4.49 3.24 -6.76
C GLU A 9 3.58 3.61 -7.93
N THR A 10 3.97 4.65 -8.65
CA THR A 10 3.18 5.20 -9.75
C THR A 10 4.03 5.48 -10.98
N SER A 11 3.39 5.59 -12.13
CA SER A 11 4.06 5.87 -13.42
C SER A 11 4.51 7.32 -13.59
N GLY A 12 4.26 8.20 -12.60
CA GLY A 12 4.62 9.61 -12.67
C GLY A 12 4.11 10.41 -11.47
N LEU A 13 4.24 11.73 -11.53
CA LEU A 13 3.77 12.65 -10.51
C LEU A 13 2.48 13.38 -10.90
N ASP A 14 2.11 13.33 -12.18
CA ASP A 14 1.00 14.05 -12.75
C ASP A 14 -0.36 13.46 -12.33
N GLU A 15 -1.43 14.19 -12.59
CA GLU A 15 -2.78 13.76 -12.19
C GLU A 15 -3.24 12.48 -12.91
N ASP A 16 -2.77 12.23 -14.13
CA ASP A 16 -3.10 11.06 -14.95
C ASP A 16 -2.19 9.85 -14.70
N ARG A 17 -1.28 9.95 -13.70
CA ARG A 17 -0.41 8.82 -13.32
C ARG A 17 -1.21 7.57 -13.02
N GLN A 18 -0.67 6.45 -13.45
CA GLN A 18 -1.19 5.12 -13.19
C GLN A 18 -0.56 4.55 -11.92
N LEU A 19 -1.36 3.85 -11.13
CA LEU A 19 -0.90 3.12 -9.97
C LEU A 19 -0.27 1.81 -10.42
N LEU A 20 0.97 1.55 -10.04
CA LEU A 20 1.73 0.36 -10.43
C LEU A 20 1.80 -0.67 -9.31
N SER A 21 2.02 -0.23 -8.06
CA SER A 21 1.98 -1.13 -6.90
C SER A 21 1.42 -0.45 -5.65
N ILE A 22 1.01 -1.27 -4.70
CA ILE A 22 0.50 -0.86 -3.39
C ILE A 22 1.17 -1.73 -2.33
N GLY A 23 1.92 -1.10 -1.43
CA GLY A 23 2.44 -1.68 -0.21
C GLY A 23 1.60 -1.25 0.99
N VAL A 24 1.09 -2.22 1.76
CA VAL A 24 0.25 -1.95 2.93
C VAL A 24 0.69 -2.83 4.08
N ILE A 25 0.97 -2.22 5.22
CA ILE A 25 1.34 -2.93 6.45
C ILE A 25 0.38 -2.52 7.57
N PHE A 26 -0.16 -3.51 8.26
CA PHE A 26 -1.03 -3.29 9.40
C PHE A 26 -0.23 -3.32 10.69
N GLU A 27 -0.14 -2.20 11.38
CA GLU A 27 0.55 -2.07 12.66
C GLU A 27 -0.42 -2.04 13.83
N ASP A 28 -0.07 -2.81 14.84
CA ASP A 28 -0.67 -2.72 16.18
C ASP A 28 0.43 -2.31 17.17
N THR A 29 0.38 -1.08 17.67
CA THR A 29 1.43 -0.51 18.53
C THR A 29 1.70 -1.32 19.80
N GLU A 30 0.79 -2.22 20.17
CA GLU A 30 0.96 -3.09 21.33
C GLU A 30 1.77 -4.36 21.02
N LYS A 31 1.91 -4.74 19.73
CA LYS A 31 2.55 -5.99 19.32
C LYS A 31 3.98 -5.83 18.81
N LYS A 32 4.25 -4.75 18.09
CA LYS A 32 5.56 -4.43 17.47
C LYS A 32 6.25 -5.64 16.80
N LEU A 33 5.52 -6.28 15.89
CA LEU A 33 6.00 -7.46 15.16
C LEU A 33 7.17 -7.12 14.24
N SER A 34 8.02 -8.10 13.92
CA SER A 34 9.09 -7.96 12.93
C SER A 34 8.53 -7.81 11.51
N PHE A 35 9.37 -7.46 10.55
CA PHE A 35 8.94 -7.35 9.14
C PHE A 35 8.40 -8.67 8.59
N GLU A 36 8.98 -9.79 9.01
CA GLU A 36 8.57 -11.12 8.57
C GLU A 36 7.18 -11.50 9.11
N GLU A 37 6.89 -11.12 10.36
CA GLU A 37 5.68 -11.53 11.07
C GLU A 37 4.50 -10.57 10.89
N ILE A 38 4.78 -9.29 10.57
CA ILE A 38 3.75 -8.25 10.50
C ILE A 38 2.80 -8.50 9.32
N PRO A 39 1.47 -8.38 9.51
CA PRO A 39 0.53 -8.53 8.41
C PRO A 39 0.77 -7.48 7.32
N LYS A 40 0.99 -7.93 6.11
CA LYS A 40 1.27 -7.08 4.96
C LYS A 40 0.52 -7.53 3.72
N PHE A 41 0.17 -6.55 2.90
CA PHE A 41 -0.44 -6.71 1.61
C PHE A 41 0.44 -6.00 0.59
N ASN A 42 1.04 -6.77 -0.31
CA ASN A 42 1.93 -6.25 -1.34
C ASN A 42 1.39 -6.66 -2.71
N ALA A 43 1.00 -5.69 -3.53
CA ALA A 43 0.30 -5.97 -4.77
C ALA A 43 0.82 -5.13 -5.94
N ILE A 44 1.00 -5.79 -7.09
CA ILE A 44 1.13 -5.14 -8.39
C ILE A 44 -0.27 -4.97 -8.98
N VAL A 45 -0.56 -3.74 -9.44
CA VAL A 45 -1.82 -3.40 -10.11
C VAL A 45 -1.62 -3.55 -11.61
N LEU A 46 -2.25 -4.58 -12.19
CA LEU A 46 -2.06 -4.96 -13.58
C LEU A 46 -2.59 -3.89 -14.54
N GLN A 47 -1.74 -3.45 -15.44
CA GLN A 47 -2.02 -2.46 -16.48
C GLN A 47 -1.77 -3.08 -17.87
N GLN A 48 -2.72 -2.98 -18.79
CA GLN A 48 -2.54 -3.44 -20.17
C GLN A 48 -1.60 -2.53 -20.96
N LYS A 49 -1.53 -1.27 -20.60
CA LYS A 49 -0.65 -0.28 -21.18
C LYS A 49 -0.19 0.68 -20.10
N ILE A 50 1.10 0.90 -20.01
CA ILE A 50 1.69 1.85 -19.06
C ILE A 50 2.13 3.10 -19.82
N THR A 51 1.72 4.26 -19.29
CA THR A 51 2.16 5.58 -19.72
C THR A 51 2.67 6.35 -18.52
N GLY A 52 3.72 7.11 -18.66
CA GLY A 52 4.28 7.86 -17.54
C GLY A 52 5.56 8.59 -17.86
N SER A 53 6.13 9.24 -16.87
CA SER A 53 7.40 9.94 -17.03
C SER A 53 8.56 8.93 -17.17
N PRO A 54 9.56 9.19 -18.04
CA PRO A 54 10.69 8.29 -18.22
C PRO A 54 11.40 7.96 -16.91
N ARG A 55 11.54 8.94 -16.02
CA ARG A 55 12.16 8.74 -14.70
C ARG A 55 11.37 7.75 -13.85
N ALA A 56 10.05 7.94 -13.72
CA ALA A 56 9.22 7.05 -12.91
C ALA A 56 9.17 5.63 -13.50
N LEU A 57 9.10 5.49 -14.82
CA LEU A 57 9.14 4.19 -15.47
C LEU A 57 10.46 3.46 -15.24
N THR A 58 11.60 4.19 -15.29
CA THR A 58 12.91 3.61 -14.96
C THR A 58 13.02 3.20 -13.50
N MET A 59 12.51 4.00 -12.57
CA MET A 59 12.51 3.64 -11.14
C MET A 59 11.68 2.39 -10.86
N ASN A 60 10.61 2.19 -11.62
CA ASN A 60 9.68 1.06 -11.48
C ASN A 60 9.94 -0.08 -12.48
N GLU A 61 11.12 -0.15 -13.09
CA GLU A 61 11.45 -1.14 -14.12
C GLU A 61 11.16 -2.58 -13.65
N ASN A 62 11.52 -2.93 -12.42
CA ASN A 62 11.27 -4.27 -11.87
C ASN A 62 9.78 -4.59 -11.77
N ILE A 63 8.96 -3.66 -11.30
CA ILE A 63 7.49 -3.83 -11.20
C ILE A 63 6.90 -4.01 -12.60
N ILE A 64 7.33 -3.19 -13.56
CA ILE A 64 6.85 -3.25 -14.95
C ILE A 64 7.23 -4.57 -15.61
N LYS A 65 8.47 -5.05 -15.38
CA LYS A 65 8.94 -6.35 -15.86
C LYS A 65 8.12 -7.50 -15.28
N LEU A 66 7.92 -7.53 -13.96
CA LEU A 66 7.09 -8.55 -13.29
C LEU A 66 5.65 -8.53 -13.79
N MET A 67 5.10 -7.34 -14.05
CA MET A 67 3.77 -7.18 -14.62
C MET A 67 3.69 -7.79 -16.03
N GLY A 68 4.67 -7.52 -16.90
CA GLY A 68 4.77 -8.12 -18.24
C GLY A 68 4.87 -9.64 -18.18
N GLU A 69 5.79 -10.16 -17.35
CA GLU A 69 5.95 -11.61 -17.16
C GLU A 69 4.67 -12.29 -16.66
N TYR A 70 3.90 -11.62 -15.79
CA TYR A 70 2.64 -12.13 -15.30
C TYR A 70 1.54 -12.12 -16.39
N LEU A 71 1.43 -11.05 -17.15
CA LEU A 71 0.41 -10.91 -18.20
C LEU A 71 0.62 -11.92 -19.34
N ASP A 72 1.88 -12.12 -19.76
CA ASP A 72 2.26 -13.02 -20.86
C ASP A 72 2.41 -14.48 -20.41
N GLY A 73 2.49 -14.72 -19.09
CA GLY A 73 2.70 -16.06 -18.53
C GLY A 73 1.46 -16.95 -18.56
N ASP A 74 1.70 -18.26 -18.63
CA ASP A 74 0.68 -19.27 -18.35
C ASP A 74 0.34 -19.36 -16.84
N ASN A 75 -0.56 -20.26 -16.47
CA ASN A 75 -1.01 -20.41 -15.09
C ASN A 75 0.13 -20.83 -14.15
N ASP A 76 1.06 -21.65 -14.59
CA ASP A 76 2.21 -22.11 -13.78
C ASP A 76 3.17 -20.94 -13.53
N ARG A 77 3.44 -20.12 -14.55
CA ARG A 77 4.26 -18.90 -14.40
C ARG A 77 3.60 -17.88 -13.48
N LYS A 78 2.31 -17.63 -13.61
CA LYS A 78 1.54 -16.73 -12.75
C LYS A 78 1.56 -17.18 -11.29
N PHE A 79 1.38 -18.47 -11.06
CA PHE A 79 1.49 -19.06 -9.73
C PHE A 79 2.90 -18.88 -9.16
N PHE A 80 3.92 -19.25 -9.93
CA PHE A 80 5.32 -19.10 -9.53
C PHE A 80 5.67 -17.65 -9.13
N LEU A 81 5.32 -16.67 -9.96
CA LEU A 81 5.55 -15.27 -9.66
C LEU A 81 4.86 -14.84 -8.36
N SER A 82 3.62 -15.23 -8.16
CA SER A 82 2.85 -14.87 -6.95
C SER A 82 3.41 -15.49 -5.66
N GLU A 83 4.12 -16.61 -5.74
CA GLU A 83 4.69 -17.28 -4.57
C GLU A 83 6.15 -16.87 -4.30
N THR A 84 6.90 -16.47 -5.33
CA THR A 84 8.34 -16.24 -5.19
C THR A 84 8.75 -14.78 -5.10
N THR A 85 7.93 -13.85 -5.61
CA THR A 85 8.29 -12.43 -5.64
C THR A 85 7.82 -11.63 -4.42
N GLY A 86 6.97 -12.21 -3.59
CA GLY A 86 6.32 -11.49 -2.48
C GLY A 86 5.18 -10.56 -2.92
N TYR A 87 4.92 -10.46 -4.24
CA TYR A 87 3.80 -9.69 -4.77
C TYR A 87 2.59 -10.58 -5.08
N LYS A 88 1.39 -10.01 -4.87
CA LYS A 88 0.15 -10.52 -5.47
C LYS A 88 -0.22 -9.62 -6.66
N PHE A 89 -0.86 -10.19 -7.67
CA PHE A 89 -1.16 -9.50 -8.93
C PHE A 89 -2.67 -9.37 -9.08
N TYR A 90 -3.16 -8.12 -9.18
CA TYR A 90 -4.58 -7.85 -9.29
C TYR A 90 -4.87 -6.78 -10.34
N TYR A 91 -5.98 -6.92 -11.03
CA TYR A 91 -6.54 -5.82 -11.81
C TYR A 91 -7.14 -4.75 -10.88
N GLU A 92 -7.31 -3.52 -11.41
CA GLU A 92 -7.86 -2.39 -10.65
C GLU A 92 -9.23 -2.70 -10.02
N ASP A 93 -10.07 -3.47 -10.70
CA ASP A 93 -11.40 -3.88 -10.19
C ASP A 93 -11.34 -4.80 -8.97
N ASP A 94 -10.21 -5.47 -8.74
CA ASP A 94 -10.10 -6.48 -7.68
C ASP A 94 -9.19 -6.06 -6.53
N VAL A 95 -8.16 -5.26 -6.79
CA VAL A 95 -7.14 -4.93 -5.79
C VAL A 95 -7.75 -4.33 -4.52
N VAL A 96 -8.72 -3.42 -4.66
CA VAL A 96 -9.37 -2.78 -3.49
C VAL A 96 -10.26 -3.77 -2.72
N LYS A 97 -10.93 -4.68 -3.40
CA LYS A 97 -11.72 -5.74 -2.75
C LYS A 97 -10.84 -6.68 -1.93
N LYS A 98 -9.67 -7.05 -2.49
CA LYS A 98 -8.69 -7.89 -1.80
C LYS A 98 -8.06 -7.17 -0.61
N LEU A 99 -7.69 -5.89 -0.76
CA LEU A 99 -7.19 -5.05 0.31
C LEU A 99 -8.24 -4.89 1.43
N TYR A 100 -9.50 -4.66 1.07
CA TYR A 100 -10.58 -4.58 2.05
C TYR A 100 -10.74 -5.87 2.85
N SER A 101 -10.75 -7.04 2.18
CA SER A 101 -10.82 -8.33 2.86
C SER A 101 -9.66 -8.52 3.84
N PHE A 102 -8.44 -8.26 3.39
CA PHE A 102 -7.23 -8.32 4.21
C PHE A 102 -7.34 -7.44 5.47
N LEU A 103 -7.71 -6.18 5.31
CA LEU A 103 -7.83 -5.25 6.42
C LEU A 103 -9.00 -5.59 7.34
N TYR A 104 -10.13 -6.04 6.77
CA TYR A 104 -11.31 -6.39 7.55
C TYR A 104 -11.01 -7.51 8.55
N ASP A 105 -10.32 -8.56 8.11
CA ASP A 105 -9.95 -9.69 8.96
C ASP A 105 -9.02 -9.26 10.12
N LEU A 106 -8.17 -8.26 9.91
CA LEU A 106 -7.26 -7.73 10.92
C LEU A 106 -7.95 -6.77 11.92
N TYR A 107 -8.91 -5.99 11.46
CA TYR A 107 -9.67 -5.11 12.33
C TYR A 107 -10.75 -5.87 13.13
N TYR A 108 -11.29 -6.95 12.55
CA TYR A 108 -12.41 -7.72 13.11
C TYR A 108 -12.15 -9.24 13.11
N PRO A 109 -11.09 -9.72 13.80
CA PRO A 109 -10.60 -11.10 13.69
C PRO A 109 -11.57 -12.18 14.16
N ASN A 110 -12.66 -11.83 14.87
CA ASN A 110 -13.65 -12.79 15.40
C ASN A 110 -15.05 -12.58 14.80
N THR A 111 -15.16 -11.82 13.74
CA THR A 111 -16.44 -11.62 13.06
C THR A 111 -16.55 -12.55 11.87
N GLU A 112 -17.74 -13.12 11.67
CA GLU A 112 -18.01 -13.80 10.40
C GLU A 112 -17.75 -12.85 9.23
N PRO A 113 -17.17 -13.36 8.13
CA PRO A 113 -16.99 -12.56 6.92
C PRO A 113 -18.32 -11.89 6.55
N ILE A 114 -18.27 -10.62 6.18
CA ILE A 114 -19.47 -9.86 5.82
C ILE A 114 -20.27 -10.70 4.84
N LYS A 115 -21.53 -11.02 5.20
CA LYS A 115 -22.49 -11.67 4.28
C LYS A 115 -22.63 -10.80 3.04
N GLY A 116 -21.93 -11.11 1.99
CA GLY A 116 -21.87 -10.31 0.76
C GLY A 116 -20.57 -10.47 -0.02
N PHE A 117 -19.51 -11.00 0.59
CA PHE A 117 -18.34 -11.48 -0.13
C PHE A 117 -18.58 -12.96 -0.49
N LYS A 118 -19.28 -13.21 -1.59
CA LYS A 118 -19.32 -14.55 -2.17
C LYS A 118 -18.19 -14.66 -3.18
N ASN A 119 -17.25 -15.59 -2.93
CA ASN A 119 -16.45 -16.14 -4.01
C ASN A 119 -17.40 -16.85 -4.97
N PHE A 120 -17.73 -16.23 -6.08
CA PHE A 120 -18.54 -16.85 -7.12
C PHE A 120 -17.58 -17.37 -8.19
N ASN A 121 -17.56 -18.69 -8.40
CA ASN A 121 -16.97 -19.44 -9.52
C ASN A 121 -15.85 -18.71 -10.31
N GLY A 122 -14.66 -18.58 -9.72
CA GLY A 122 -13.52 -17.93 -10.37
C GLY A 122 -12.92 -16.75 -9.62
N GLY A 123 -13.37 -16.43 -8.41
CA GLY A 123 -12.73 -15.45 -7.53
C GLY A 123 -13.34 -14.05 -7.55
N GLU A 124 -14.47 -13.82 -8.16
CA GLU A 124 -15.18 -12.54 -8.04
C GLU A 124 -15.73 -12.33 -6.62
N ILE A 125 -15.26 -11.25 -5.98
CA ILE A 125 -15.81 -10.78 -4.71
C ILE A 125 -17.00 -9.87 -5.03
N VAL A 126 -18.21 -10.36 -4.79
CA VAL A 126 -19.43 -9.55 -4.96
C VAL A 126 -19.65 -8.71 -3.69
N VAL A 127 -19.54 -7.40 -3.80
CA VAL A 127 -19.82 -6.45 -2.71
C VAL A 127 -21.33 -6.18 -2.69
N SER A 128 -22.01 -6.58 -1.62
CA SER A 128 -23.44 -6.28 -1.45
C SER A 128 -23.69 -4.78 -1.23
N GLY A 129 -24.90 -4.32 -1.54
CA GLY A 129 -25.29 -2.91 -1.40
C GLY A 129 -25.21 -2.34 0.02
N ASN A 130 -25.16 -3.18 1.04
CA ASN A 130 -25.15 -2.81 2.46
C ASN A 130 -23.76 -2.86 3.13
N THR A 131 -22.69 -3.05 2.36
CA THR A 131 -21.32 -3.08 2.90
C THR A 131 -20.94 -1.70 3.44
N LYS A 132 -20.62 -1.60 4.73
CA LYS A 132 -20.13 -0.37 5.35
C LYS A 132 -18.64 -0.20 5.04
N PRO A 133 -18.20 1.02 4.70
CA PRO A 133 -16.78 1.30 4.53
C PRO A 133 -15.98 0.99 5.80
N LEU A 134 -14.82 0.38 5.64
CA LEU A 134 -13.85 0.21 6.72
C LEU A 134 -13.18 1.55 6.99
N LEU A 135 -13.27 2.04 8.22
CA LEU A 135 -12.66 3.29 8.64
C LEU A 135 -11.28 3.04 9.23
N ILE A 136 -10.23 3.47 8.54
CA ILE A 136 -8.83 3.20 8.89
C ILE A 136 -8.05 4.46 9.32
N ASN A 137 -7.13 4.30 10.28
CA ASN A 137 -6.05 5.26 10.51
C ASN A 137 -4.93 4.93 9.53
N VAL A 138 -4.35 5.94 8.89
CA VAL A 138 -3.27 5.73 7.93
C VAL A 138 -2.03 6.51 8.33
N ALA A 139 -0.88 5.87 8.18
CA ALA A 139 0.44 6.48 8.19
C ALA A 139 1.05 6.39 6.79
N GLY A 140 1.85 7.37 6.42
CA GLY A 140 2.58 7.39 5.15
C GLY A 140 3.21 8.75 4.89
N LYS A 141 4.37 8.74 4.25
CA LYS A 141 5.07 9.96 3.86
C LYS A 141 4.34 10.61 2.68
N ASN A 142 3.87 11.85 2.87
CA ASN A 142 3.07 12.56 1.87
C ASN A 142 1.78 11.84 1.41
N PHE A 143 1.34 10.82 2.13
CA PHE A 143 0.22 9.96 1.75
C PHE A 143 -1.02 10.76 1.32
N GLY A 144 -1.37 11.82 2.07
CA GLY A 144 -2.60 12.60 1.81
C GLY A 144 -2.62 13.29 0.46
N THR A 145 -1.47 13.71 -0.04
CA THR A 145 -1.32 14.50 -1.27
C THR A 145 -0.86 13.68 -2.46
N PHE A 146 -0.20 12.54 -2.22
CA PHE A 146 0.35 11.72 -3.29
C PHE A 146 -0.39 10.38 -3.46
N ASP A 147 -0.40 9.53 -2.44
CA ASP A 147 -0.95 8.17 -2.56
C ASP A 147 -2.48 8.16 -2.57
N LEU A 148 -3.09 8.87 -1.62
CA LEU A 148 -4.54 8.88 -1.45
C LEU A 148 -5.31 9.33 -2.69
N PRO A 149 -4.89 10.35 -3.45
CA PRO A 149 -5.53 10.70 -4.73
C PRO A 149 -5.51 9.57 -5.75
N SER A 150 -4.40 8.84 -5.88
CA SER A 150 -4.27 7.67 -6.77
C SER A 150 -5.16 6.52 -6.34
N LEU A 151 -5.16 6.19 -5.04
CA LEU A 151 -6.02 5.16 -4.47
C LEU A 151 -7.51 5.46 -4.64
N LYS A 152 -7.92 6.73 -4.50
CA LYS A 152 -9.32 7.16 -4.68
C LYS A 152 -9.85 7.03 -6.11
N LYS A 153 -8.97 6.89 -7.11
CA LYS A 153 -9.34 6.60 -8.50
C LYS A 153 -9.71 5.15 -8.72
N LEU A 154 -9.17 4.24 -7.90
CA LEU A 154 -9.46 2.82 -8.03
C LEU A 154 -10.95 2.51 -7.83
N PRO A 155 -11.51 1.60 -8.64
CA PRO A 155 -12.85 1.07 -8.43
C PRO A 155 -13.03 0.57 -6.99
N TRP A 156 -14.21 0.78 -6.42
CA TRP A 156 -14.58 0.33 -5.07
C TRP A 156 -13.93 1.08 -3.89
N TRP A 157 -12.84 1.85 -4.08
CA TRP A 157 -12.18 2.53 -2.96
C TRP A 157 -13.15 3.32 -2.10
N LYS A 158 -13.88 4.26 -2.71
CA LYS A 158 -14.83 5.15 -1.98
C LYS A 158 -15.97 4.37 -1.31
N LYS A 159 -16.28 3.16 -1.79
CA LYS A 159 -17.36 2.32 -1.24
C LYS A 159 -16.86 1.44 -0.09
N LEU A 160 -15.62 0.98 -0.14
CA LEU A 160 -15.09 -0.03 0.77
C LEU A 160 -14.16 0.52 1.84
N ILE A 161 -13.41 1.58 1.55
CA ILE A 161 -12.37 2.11 2.44
C ILE A 161 -12.58 3.59 2.67
N THR A 162 -12.56 3.99 3.94
CA THR A 162 -12.57 5.40 4.36
C THR A 162 -11.34 5.66 5.22
N VAL A 163 -10.48 6.55 4.77
CA VAL A 163 -9.33 7.03 5.54
C VAL A 163 -9.80 8.12 6.50
N ARG A 164 -9.41 8.03 7.77
CA ARG A 164 -9.63 9.10 8.75
C ARG A 164 -8.89 10.37 8.30
N GLN A 165 -9.46 11.53 8.61
CA GLN A 165 -8.92 12.83 8.16
C GLN A 165 -7.51 13.14 8.70
N ARG A 166 -7.17 12.63 9.88
CA ARG A 166 -5.86 12.84 10.50
C ARG A 166 -4.91 11.73 10.06
N ILE A 167 -4.09 12.06 9.09
CA ILE A 167 -3.04 11.18 8.56
C ILE A 167 -1.78 11.33 9.41
N ILE A 168 -1.09 10.23 9.67
CA ILE A 168 0.17 10.21 10.42
C ILE A 168 1.29 10.33 9.40
N ASP A 169 1.83 11.54 9.22
CA ASP A 169 3.05 11.75 8.42
C ASP A 169 4.25 11.81 9.37
N PRO A 170 5.23 10.89 9.25
CA PRO A 170 6.37 10.85 10.15
C PRO A 170 7.22 12.12 10.12
N SER A 171 7.24 12.86 9.02
CA SER A 171 8.10 14.04 8.88
C SER A 171 7.86 15.11 9.95
N ILE A 172 6.62 15.25 10.42
CA ILE A 172 6.28 16.23 11.46
C ILE A 172 6.96 15.92 12.81
N LEU A 173 7.32 14.66 13.04
CA LEU A 173 7.97 14.20 14.27
C LEU A 173 9.49 14.39 14.24
N PHE A 174 10.06 14.57 13.04
CA PHE A 174 11.50 14.69 12.83
C PHE A 174 11.93 16.07 12.35
N VAL A 175 11.02 17.04 12.21
CA VAL A 175 11.35 18.38 11.74
C VAL A 175 12.20 19.13 12.76
N ASP A 176 13.30 19.73 12.31
CA ASP A 176 14.05 20.72 13.06
C ASP A 176 13.52 22.13 12.74
N TRP A 177 12.62 22.61 13.58
CA TRP A 177 11.94 23.90 13.40
C TRP A 177 12.87 25.12 13.28
N LYS A 178 14.17 24.97 13.58
CA LYS A 178 15.14 26.06 13.48
C LYS A 178 15.94 26.03 12.19
N ASN A 179 16.17 24.84 11.64
CA ASN A 179 17.11 24.64 10.55
C ASN A 179 16.47 24.08 9.27
N ASP A 180 15.32 23.41 9.36
CA ASP A 180 14.65 22.86 8.18
C ASP A 180 13.78 23.92 7.49
N GLU A 181 14.01 24.14 6.20
CA GLU A 181 13.13 24.95 5.34
C GLU A 181 11.88 24.20 4.92
N MET A 182 11.93 22.85 4.88
CA MET A 182 10.86 21.95 4.47
C MET A 182 10.75 20.79 5.44
N LEU A 183 9.62 20.10 5.43
CA LEU A 183 9.48 18.84 6.18
C LEU A 183 10.47 17.79 5.63
N PRO A 184 11.18 17.06 6.51
CA PRO A 184 12.18 16.09 6.10
C PRO A 184 11.59 14.97 5.23
N SER A 185 12.39 14.48 4.28
CA SER A 185 12.09 13.29 3.50
C SER A 185 12.07 12.02 4.37
N LEU A 186 11.58 10.90 3.86
CA LEU A 186 11.63 9.62 4.59
C LEU A 186 13.08 9.22 4.91
N LYS A 187 14.01 9.46 3.99
CA LYS A 187 15.45 9.24 4.20
C LYS A 187 15.98 10.04 5.40
N GLU A 188 15.68 11.33 5.44
CA GLU A 188 16.09 12.20 6.56
C GLU A 188 15.42 11.78 7.88
N CYS A 189 14.15 11.35 7.84
CA CYS A 189 13.49 10.79 9.03
C CYS A 189 14.21 9.53 9.54
N LYS A 190 14.64 8.63 8.64
CA LYS A 190 15.42 7.44 9.00
C LYS A 190 16.77 7.83 9.63
N GLU A 191 17.50 8.75 8.99
CA GLU A 191 18.78 9.24 9.49
C GLU A 191 18.65 9.87 10.89
N ARG A 192 17.69 10.75 11.10
CA ARG A 192 17.40 11.40 12.40
C ARG A 192 16.88 10.41 13.44
N GLY A 193 16.18 9.37 13.00
CA GLY A 193 15.66 8.28 13.83
C GLY A 193 16.68 7.18 14.12
N ASN A 194 17.93 7.28 13.62
CA ASN A 194 18.98 6.26 13.69
C ASN A 194 18.53 4.90 13.13
N ILE A 195 17.76 4.91 12.04
CA ILE A 195 17.30 3.73 11.33
C ILE A 195 18.18 3.48 10.13
N ASN A 196 18.81 2.32 10.08
CA ASN A 196 19.70 1.93 9.01
C ASN A 196 18.92 1.55 7.73
N GLY A 197 19.60 1.61 6.59
CA GLY A 197 19.09 1.24 5.28
C GLY A 197 18.74 2.44 4.41
N ILE A 198 18.70 2.20 3.11
CA ILE A 198 18.32 3.19 2.10
C ILE A 198 16.81 3.12 1.85
N VAL A 199 16.23 4.18 1.35
CA VAL A 199 14.88 4.18 0.77
C VAL A 199 14.98 3.55 -0.62
N THR A 200 14.22 2.48 -0.87
CA THR A 200 14.40 1.60 -2.04
C THR A 200 13.46 1.91 -3.18
N HIS A 201 12.42 2.72 -2.96
CA HIS A 201 11.31 2.89 -3.89
C HIS A 201 10.61 1.56 -4.20
N ASP A 202 10.41 0.77 -3.16
CA ASP A 202 9.53 -0.40 -3.15
C ASP A 202 8.41 -0.12 -2.13
N ALA A 203 7.17 -0.14 -2.58
CA ALA A 203 6.04 0.33 -1.78
C ALA A 203 5.91 -0.39 -0.43
N ILE A 204 6.22 -1.69 -0.35
CA ILE A 204 6.12 -2.41 0.93
C ILE A 204 7.29 -2.09 1.87
N GLU A 205 8.49 -1.87 1.33
CA GLU A 205 9.65 -1.48 2.11
C GLU A 205 9.54 -0.04 2.60
N ASP A 206 9.06 0.88 1.77
CA ASP A 206 8.84 2.27 2.15
C ASP A 206 7.69 2.40 3.18
N ALA A 207 6.63 1.59 3.06
CA ALA A 207 5.60 1.47 4.09
C ALA A 207 6.16 0.92 5.42
N TRP A 208 7.12 0.00 5.36
CA TRP A 208 7.81 -0.50 6.55
C TRP A 208 8.73 0.56 7.17
N ASP A 209 9.46 1.30 6.37
CA ASP A 209 10.31 2.40 6.85
C ASP A 209 9.50 3.43 7.64
N VAL A 210 8.28 3.76 7.18
CA VAL A 210 7.35 4.63 7.93
C VAL A 210 7.03 4.04 9.32
N ILE A 211 6.78 2.74 9.42
CA ILE A 211 6.54 2.09 10.73
C ILE A 211 7.78 2.16 11.61
N GLN A 212 8.95 1.85 11.05
CA GLN A 212 10.20 1.89 11.82
C GLN A 212 10.47 3.26 12.42
N VAL A 213 10.32 4.33 11.65
CA VAL A 213 10.52 5.70 12.16
C VAL A 213 9.48 6.09 13.20
N LEU A 214 8.22 5.67 13.04
CA LEU A 214 7.16 5.92 14.02
C LEU A 214 7.36 5.16 15.33
N ARG A 215 7.95 3.96 15.30
CA ARG A 215 8.23 3.13 16.49
C ARG A 215 9.20 3.78 17.48
N ASN A 216 9.92 4.83 17.09
CA ASN A 216 10.71 5.64 18.00
C ASN A 216 9.87 6.44 19.00
N PHE A 217 8.54 6.54 18.77
CA PHE A 217 7.65 7.38 19.56
C PHE A 217 6.61 6.59 20.38
N TYR A 218 6.63 5.25 20.30
CA TYR A 218 5.73 4.39 21.10
C TYR A 218 6.33 3.04 21.49
#